data_a24011a18f8b9668019d4ecdc4da76f7
#
_entry.id   a24011a18f8b9668019d4ecdc4da76f7
#
_cell.length_a   1.000
_cell.length_b   1.000
_cell.length_c   1.000
_cell.angle_alpha   90.00
_cell.angle_beta   90.00
_cell.angle_gamma   90.00
#
_symmetry.space_group_name_H-M   'P 1'
#
loop_
_entity.id
_entity.type
_entity.pdbx_description
1 polymer ?
#
loop_
_entity_poly.entity_id
_entity_poly.type
_entity_poly.pdbx_seq_one_letter_code
_entity_poly.pdbx_strand_id
1 'polypeptide(L)'
;RGSITGLLGPSGCGKTTLIRCVVGTQVIASGAVRVLGLPAGSAPLRRRIGYLPQDPTIYNDLRIVDNVRYFASLYGFDSHAADSAIDRVGLRDHSTAYCGNLSGGQRTRVSLACALVCQPELLVLDEPTVGLDPVLRADLWEQFTDLARAGATLLVSSHVMDEADHCGDLLLMRDGHLVAHTTPTQLREDTGCTSLEDAFLSIIKHSMRRQAG
;
A
#
# COMPACT_ATOMS: atom_id res chain seq x y z
N ARG A 1 3.45 12.30 -8.60
CA ARG A 1 4.69 11.60 -8.24
C ARG A 1 5.19 12.14 -6.90
N GLY A 2 5.81 11.26 -6.09
CA GLY A 2 6.30 11.66 -4.78
C GLY A 2 5.18 11.96 -3.79
N SER A 3 4.08 11.22 -3.82
CA SER A 3 2.93 11.41 -2.93
C SER A 3 2.42 10.09 -2.38
N ILE A 4 1.74 10.15 -1.25
CA ILE A 4 1.04 9.03 -0.64
C ILE A 4 -0.46 9.31 -0.76
N THR A 5 -1.18 8.38 -1.39
CA THR A 5 -2.65 8.38 -1.47
C THR A 5 -3.20 7.28 -0.59
N GLY A 6 -4.04 7.63 0.37
CA GLY A 6 -4.74 6.69 1.24
C GLY A 6 -6.03 6.19 0.59
N LEU A 7 -6.21 4.87 0.50
CA LEU A 7 -7.45 4.22 0.11
C LEU A 7 -8.14 3.71 1.38
N LEU A 8 -9.09 4.47 1.90
CA LEU A 8 -9.64 4.27 3.23
C LEU A 8 -11.10 3.80 3.17
N GLY A 9 -11.47 2.99 4.14
CA GLY A 9 -12.82 2.49 4.28
C GLY A 9 -12.90 1.24 5.15
N PRO A 10 -14.10 0.86 5.60
CA PRO A 10 -14.29 -0.29 6.47
C PRO A 10 -13.86 -1.60 5.80
N SER A 11 -13.62 -2.63 6.62
CA SER A 11 -13.33 -3.97 6.11
C SER A 11 -14.45 -4.46 5.21
N GLY A 12 -14.10 -5.10 4.09
CA GLY A 12 -15.07 -5.61 3.11
C GLY A 12 -15.65 -4.58 2.14
N CYS A 13 -15.30 -3.27 2.23
CA CYS A 13 -15.84 -2.26 1.32
C CYS A 13 -15.28 -2.30 -0.12
N GLY A 14 -14.34 -3.22 -0.43
CA GLY A 14 -13.81 -3.41 -1.80
C GLY A 14 -12.41 -2.86 -2.04
N LYS A 15 -11.66 -2.36 -1.04
CA LYS A 15 -10.29 -1.82 -1.18
C LYS A 15 -9.35 -2.81 -1.88
N THR A 16 -9.22 -4.01 -1.33
CA THR A 16 -8.37 -5.08 -1.89
C THR A 16 -8.79 -5.45 -3.32
N THR A 17 -10.09 -5.46 -3.62
CA THR A 17 -10.59 -5.72 -4.98
C THR A 17 -10.14 -4.63 -5.95
N LEU A 18 -10.27 -3.34 -5.56
CA LEU A 18 -9.78 -2.22 -6.35
C LEU A 18 -8.26 -2.28 -6.54
N ILE A 19 -7.51 -2.54 -5.48
CA ILE A 19 -6.05 -2.73 -5.52
C ILE A 19 -5.68 -3.84 -6.52
N ARG A 20 -6.34 -4.98 -6.47
CA ARG A 20 -6.11 -6.09 -7.41
C ARG A 20 -6.43 -5.71 -8.85
N CYS A 21 -7.44 -4.86 -9.08
CA CYS A 21 -7.70 -4.29 -10.40
C CYS A 21 -6.56 -3.36 -10.86
N VAL A 22 -6.04 -2.51 -9.97
CA VAL A 22 -4.91 -1.62 -10.25
C VAL A 22 -3.64 -2.40 -10.57
N VAL A 23 -3.32 -3.42 -9.79
CA VAL A 23 -2.15 -4.28 -10.01
C VAL A 23 -2.32 -5.19 -11.23
N GLY A 24 -3.57 -5.47 -11.63
CA GLY A 24 -3.90 -6.30 -12.79
C GLY A 24 -4.00 -7.79 -12.49
N THR A 25 -4.25 -8.16 -11.23
CA THR A 25 -4.47 -9.55 -10.80
C THR A 25 -5.95 -9.90 -10.68
N GLN A 26 -6.85 -8.93 -10.89
CA GLN A 26 -8.31 -9.10 -10.88
C GLN A 26 -8.88 -8.91 -12.29
N VAL A 27 -9.77 -9.81 -12.71
CA VAL A 27 -10.56 -9.64 -13.94
C VAL A 27 -11.58 -8.53 -13.73
N ILE A 28 -11.59 -7.57 -14.66
CA ILE A 28 -12.51 -6.43 -14.66
C ILE A 28 -13.73 -6.84 -15.49
N ALA A 29 -14.91 -6.93 -14.86
CA ALA A 29 -16.15 -7.35 -15.52
C ALA A 29 -16.68 -6.30 -16.52
N SER A 30 -16.49 -5.00 -16.19
CA SER A 30 -16.90 -3.88 -17.06
C SER A 30 -16.05 -2.65 -16.76
N GLY A 31 -15.99 -1.72 -17.72
CA GLY A 31 -15.14 -0.52 -17.60
C GLY A 31 -13.68 -0.79 -17.92
N ALA A 32 -12.79 0.14 -17.53
CA ALA A 32 -11.35 0.04 -17.77
C ALA A 32 -10.55 0.72 -16.63
N VAL A 33 -9.44 0.10 -16.25
CA VAL A 33 -8.47 0.69 -15.31
C VAL A 33 -7.18 0.97 -16.06
N ARG A 34 -6.66 2.18 -15.92
CA ARG A 34 -5.38 2.62 -16.47
C ARG A 34 -4.44 3.01 -15.34
N VAL A 35 -3.22 2.53 -15.41
CA VAL A 35 -2.17 2.79 -14.41
C VAL A 35 -0.94 3.30 -15.15
N LEU A 36 -0.37 4.43 -14.71
CA LEU A 36 0.76 5.07 -15.38
C LEU A 36 0.55 5.22 -16.91
N GLY A 37 -0.70 5.51 -17.32
CA GLY A 37 -1.10 5.68 -18.73
C GLY A 37 -1.35 4.39 -19.52
N LEU A 38 -1.10 3.21 -18.93
CA LEU A 38 -1.24 1.91 -19.58
C LEU A 38 -2.43 1.11 -19.01
N PRO A 39 -3.02 0.18 -19.78
CA PRO A 39 -4.05 -0.72 -19.23
C PRO A 39 -3.48 -1.53 -18.04
N ALA A 40 -4.25 -1.64 -16.95
CA ALA A 40 -3.86 -2.43 -15.78
C ALA A 40 -3.53 -3.88 -16.18
N GLY A 41 -2.52 -4.48 -15.54
CA GLY A 41 -2.06 -5.84 -15.83
C GLY A 41 -1.20 -6.00 -17.08
N SER A 42 -0.99 -4.92 -17.88
CA SER A 42 -0.12 -5.00 -19.06
C SER A 42 1.34 -5.31 -18.70
N ALA A 43 2.04 -6.05 -19.56
CA ALA A 43 3.39 -6.52 -19.28
C ALA A 43 4.40 -5.39 -18.92
N PRO A 44 4.37 -4.19 -19.55
CA PRO A 44 5.27 -3.10 -19.18
C PRO A 44 5.08 -2.59 -17.75
N LEU A 45 3.88 -2.76 -17.14
CA LEU A 45 3.62 -2.33 -15.77
C LEU A 45 4.28 -3.21 -14.71
N ARG A 46 4.58 -4.47 -15.01
CA ARG A 46 5.10 -5.43 -14.03
C ARG A 46 6.41 -5.01 -13.38
N ARG A 47 7.24 -4.22 -14.07
CA ARG A 47 8.50 -3.68 -13.54
C ARG A 47 8.35 -2.27 -12.96
N ARG A 48 7.18 -1.65 -13.13
CA ARG A 48 6.91 -0.27 -12.72
C ARG A 48 6.00 -0.19 -11.50
N ILE A 49 5.37 -1.32 -11.11
CA ILE A 49 4.49 -1.43 -9.95
C ILE A 49 5.10 -2.41 -8.97
N GLY A 50 5.35 -1.95 -7.74
CA GLY A 50 5.58 -2.81 -6.58
C GLY A 50 4.26 -3.10 -5.89
N TYR A 51 4.04 -4.32 -5.45
CA TYR A 51 2.83 -4.69 -4.73
C TYR A 51 3.15 -5.45 -3.44
N LEU A 52 2.63 -4.94 -2.33
CA LEU A 52 2.64 -5.61 -1.04
C LEU A 52 1.20 -6.00 -0.71
N PRO A 53 0.83 -7.28 -0.79
CA PRO A 53 -0.48 -7.77 -0.39
C PRO A 53 -0.61 -7.83 1.12
N GLN A 54 -1.84 -7.93 1.61
CA GLN A 54 -2.17 -8.02 3.04
C GLN A 54 -1.46 -9.19 3.73
N ASP A 55 -1.44 -10.36 3.09
CA ASP A 55 -0.65 -11.50 3.55
C ASP A 55 0.73 -11.48 2.86
N PRO A 56 1.84 -11.43 3.63
CA PRO A 56 3.18 -11.41 3.05
C PRO A 56 3.44 -12.64 2.16
N THR A 57 3.72 -12.41 0.86
CA THR A 57 4.01 -13.45 -0.13
C THR A 57 5.49 -13.77 -0.17
N ILE A 58 6.04 -14.24 0.96
CA ILE A 58 7.45 -14.64 1.09
C ILE A 58 7.56 -16.13 1.42
N TYR A 59 8.65 -16.74 1.04
CA TYR A 59 8.94 -18.14 1.31
C TYR A 59 9.52 -18.28 2.72
N ASN A 60 8.83 -18.96 3.60
CA ASN A 60 9.20 -19.11 5.01
C ASN A 60 10.48 -19.95 5.22
N ASP A 61 10.75 -20.87 4.32
CA ASP A 61 11.92 -21.75 4.27
C ASP A 61 13.16 -21.14 3.65
N LEU A 62 13.05 -19.91 3.14
CA LEU A 62 14.17 -19.14 2.62
C LEU A 62 14.64 -18.08 3.63
N ARG A 63 15.91 -17.68 3.53
CA ARG A 63 16.45 -16.52 4.23
C ARG A 63 15.91 -15.23 3.62
N ILE A 64 15.97 -14.13 4.37
CA ILE A 64 15.58 -12.81 3.88
C ILE A 64 16.28 -12.49 2.56
N VAL A 65 17.61 -12.61 2.53
CA VAL A 65 18.43 -12.32 1.34
C VAL A 65 18.04 -13.19 0.14
N ASP A 66 17.72 -14.45 0.35
CA ASP A 66 17.36 -15.39 -0.71
C ASP A 66 15.96 -15.07 -1.27
N ASN A 67 15.00 -14.70 -0.41
CA ASN A 67 13.71 -14.20 -0.85
C ASN A 67 13.84 -12.97 -1.76
N VAL A 68 14.55 -11.94 -1.29
CA VAL A 68 14.67 -10.69 -2.06
C VAL A 68 15.46 -10.89 -3.35
N ARG A 69 16.50 -11.71 -3.35
CA ARG A 69 17.26 -12.09 -4.56
C ARG A 69 16.42 -12.88 -5.56
N TYR A 70 15.54 -13.77 -5.07
CA TYR A 70 14.60 -14.47 -5.93
C TYR A 70 13.70 -13.48 -6.68
N PHE A 71 13.09 -12.52 -5.97
CA PHE A 71 12.26 -11.49 -6.62
C PHE A 71 13.09 -10.59 -7.53
N ALA A 72 14.32 -10.20 -7.16
CA ALA A 72 15.22 -9.45 -8.03
C ALA A 72 15.43 -10.17 -9.35
N SER A 73 15.73 -11.48 -9.31
CA SER A 73 15.97 -12.29 -10.50
C SER A 73 14.76 -12.38 -11.44
N LEU A 74 13.53 -12.45 -10.89
CA LEU A 74 12.29 -12.44 -11.67
C LEU A 74 12.12 -11.16 -12.50
N TYR A 75 12.64 -10.04 -11.99
CA TYR A 75 12.59 -8.75 -12.68
C TYR A 75 13.85 -8.47 -13.51
N GLY A 76 14.85 -9.37 -13.48
CA GLY A 76 16.12 -9.22 -14.20
C GLY A 76 17.10 -8.25 -13.52
N PHE A 77 16.98 -8.06 -12.20
CA PHE A 77 17.92 -7.31 -11.38
C PHE A 77 18.95 -8.23 -10.72
N ASP A 78 20.11 -7.67 -10.38
CA ASP A 78 21.22 -8.37 -9.73
C ASP A 78 21.09 -8.43 -8.19
N SER A 79 22.09 -9.04 -7.54
CA SER A 79 22.15 -9.12 -6.09
C SER A 79 22.31 -7.76 -5.40
N HIS A 80 22.92 -6.78 -6.05
CA HIS A 80 23.11 -5.45 -5.51
C HIS A 80 21.76 -4.72 -5.32
N ALA A 81 20.82 -4.90 -6.27
CA ALA A 81 19.46 -4.38 -6.13
C ALA A 81 18.73 -5.00 -4.93
N ALA A 82 18.92 -6.32 -4.72
CA ALA A 82 18.36 -7.02 -3.56
C ALA A 82 18.94 -6.50 -2.23
N ASP A 83 20.27 -6.36 -2.15
CA ASP A 83 20.94 -5.86 -0.95
C ASP A 83 20.51 -4.42 -0.64
N SER A 84 20.38 -3.57 -1.65
CA SER A 84 19.84 -2.19 -1.50
C SER A 84 18.41 -2.18 -1.00
N ALA A 85 17.54 -3.09 -1.49
CA ALA A 85 16.16 -3.17 -1.03
C ALA A 85 16.07 -3.63 0.43
N ILE A 86 16.92 -4.57 0.84
CA ILE A 86 17.01 -5.04 2.24
C ILE A 86 17.45 -3.90 3.18
N ASP A 87 18.41 -3.09 2.74
CA ASP A 87 18.87 -1.92 3.51
C ASP A 87 17.77 -0.89 3.72
N ARG A 88 17.01 -0.61 2.66
CA ARG A 88 15.92 0.38 2.69
C ARG A 88 14.81 0.02 3.68
N VAL A 89 14.65 -1.25 4.02
CA VAL A 89 13.66 -1.71 5.01
C VAL A 89 14.28 -2.01 6.37
N GLY A 90 15.57 -1.68 6.58
CA GLY A 90 16.28 -1.84 7.86
C GLY A 90 16.48 -3.29 8.29
N LEU A 91 16.71 -4.22 7.32
CA LEU A 91 16.88 -5.65 7.60
C LEU A 91 18.30 -6.18 7.29
N ARG A 92 19.29 -5.30 7.07
CA ARG A 92 20.66 -5.70 6.71
C ARG A 92 21.24 -6.68 7.73
N ASP A 93 21.17 -6.38 9.01
CA ASP A 93 21.76 -7.19 10.08
C ASP A 93 21.06 -8.53 10.29
N HIS A 94 19.83 -8.65 9.76
CA HIS A 94 19.02 -9.88 9.82
C HIS A 94 18.96 -10.64 8.49
N SER A 95 19.69 -10.21 7.46
CA SER A 95 19.57 -10.70 6.07
C SER A 95 19.72 -12.22 5.92
N THR A 96 20.46 -12.86 6.83
CA THR A 96 20.68 -14.31 6.83
C THR A 96 19.64 -15.10 7.65
N ALA A 97 18.72 -14.43 8.35
CA ALA A 97 17.68 -15.10 9.12
C ALA A 97 16.62 -15.75 8.20
N TYR A 98 16.10 -16.90 8.60
CA TYR A 98 14.99 -17.57 7.91
C TYR A 98 13.67 -16.82 8.12
N CYS A 99 12.88 -16.64 7.06
CA CYS A 99 11.64 -15.88 7.12
C CYS A 99 10.57 -16.51 8.02
N GLY A 100 10.60 -17.82 8.21
CA GLY A 100 9.71 -18.53 9.14
C GLY A 100 9.92 -18.16 10.61
N ASN A 101 11.10 -17.63 10.98
CA ASN A 101 11.45 -17.29 12.36
C ASN A 101 11.24 -15.80 12.67
N LEU A 102 10.74 -15.01 11.70
CA LEU A 102 10.57 -13.56 11.82
C LEU A 102 9.25 -13.20 12.52
N SER A 103 9.26 -12.05 13.21
CA SER A 103 8.03 -11.41 13.68
C SER A 103 7.14 -10.98 12.51
N GLY A 104 5.85 -10.73 12.76
CA GLY A 104 4.92 -10.24 11.73
C GLY A 104 5.45 -8.97 11.03
N GLY A 105 5.92 -7.98 11.80
CA GLY A 105 6.49 -6.75 11.26
C GLY A 105 7.75 -6.97 10.42
N GLN A 106 8.64 -7.88 10.83
CA GLN A 106 9.81 -8.22 10.02
C GLN A 106 9.39 -8.90 8.70
N ARG A 107 8.41 -9.78 8.73
CA ARG A 107 7.87 -10.43 7.50
C ARG A 107 7.25 -9.42 6.55
N THR A 108 6.51 -8.44 7.07
CA THR A 108 5.99 -7.31 6.27
C THR A 108 7.13 -6.52 5.63
N ARG A 109 8.21 -6.22 6.36
CA ARG A 109 9.40 -5.52 5.84
C ARG A 109 10.12 -6.34 4.76
N VAL A 110 10.22 -7.67 4.90
CA VAL A 110 10.78 -8.54 3.83
C VAL A 110 9.91 -8.48 2.58
N SER A 111 8.58 -8.57 2.73
CA SER A 111 7.65 -8.46 1.61
C SER A 111 7.74 -7.08 0.93
N LEU A 112 7.91 -6.01 1.73
CA LEU A 112 8.16 -4.67 1.21
C LEU A 112 9.48 -4.59 0.44
N ALA A 113 10.58 -5.20 0.93
CA ALA A 113 11.85 -5.26 0.20
C ALA A 113 11.68 -5.95 -1.16
N CYS A 114 10.93 -7.07 -1.21
CA CYS A 114 10.61 -7.75 -2.47
C CYS A 114 9.82 -6.86 -3.44
N ALA A 115 8.92 -6.02 -2.95
CA ALA A 115 8.17 -5.08 -3.77
C ALA A 115 9.02 -3.88 -4.25
N LEU A 116 10.06 -3.51 -3.48
CA LEU A 116 10.95 -2.37 -3.78
C LEU A 116 12.11 -2.71 -4.71
N VAL A 117 12.43 -3.98 -4.89
CA VAL A 117 13.61 -4.43 -5.64
C VAL A 117 13.65 -3.92 -7.08
N CYS A 118 12.47 -3.76 -7.71
CA CYS A 118 12.35 -3.22 -9.07
C CYS A 118 12.31 -1.68 -9.13
N GLN A 119 12.53 -0.98 -8.03
CA GLN A 119 12.46 0.49 -7.92
C GLN A 119 11.18 1.05 -8.56
N PRO A 120 10.00 0.65 -8.09
CA PRO A 120 8.74 0.93 -8.76
C PRO A 120 8.41 2.42 -8.79
N GLU A 121 7.75 2.87 -9.88
CA GLU A 121 7.15 4.21 -9.96
C GLU A 121 5.88 4.32 -9.12
N LEU A 122 5.15 3.21 -8.97
CA LEU A 122 3.96 3.09 -8.13
C LEU A 122 4.14 1.91 -7.17
N LEU A 123 4.05 2.18 -5.88
CA LEU A 123 4.04 1.17 -4.83
C LEU A 123 2.61 1.05 -4.29
N VAL A 124 2.02 -0.12 -4.41
CA VAL A 124 0.66 -0.43 -3.94
C VAL A 124 0.76 -1.31 -2.70
N LEU A 125 0.20 -0.84 -1.60
CA LEU A 125 0.30 -1.47 -0.28
C LEU A 125 -1.10 -1.78 0.25
N ASP A 126 -1.40 -3.06 0.45
CA ASP A 126 -2.72 -3.50 0.90
C ASP A 126 -2.70 -3.80 2.40
N GLU A 127 -3.22 -2.88 3.21
CA GLU A 127 -3.27 -2.92 4.68
C GLU A 127 -1.90 -3.26 5.34
N PRO A 128 -0.81 -2.53 5.00
CA PRO A 128 0.55 -2.89 5.37
C PRO A 128 0.85 -2.81 6.88
N THR A 129 0.01 -2.14 7.64
CA THR A 129 0.19 -1.85 9.07
C THR A 129 -0.65 -2.73 9.99
N VAL A 130 -1.48 -3.60 9.41
CA VAL A 130 -2.36 -4.49 10.17
C VAL A 130 -1.54 -5.46 11.04
N GLY A 131 -1.92 -5.55 12.32
CA GLY A 131 -1.27 -6.44 13.28
C GLY A 131 0.10 -5.97 13.78
N LEU A 132 0.52 -4.75 13.42
CA LEU A 132 1.73 -4.14 13.97
C LEU A 132 1.43 -3.39 15.27
N ASP A 133 2.37 -3.44 16.20
CA ASP A 133 2.35 -2.56 17.37
C ASP A 133 2.56 -1.09 16.95
N PRO A 134 2.26 -0.12 17.83
CA PRO A 134 2.33 1.31 17.49
C PRO A 134 3.72 1.79 17.06
N VAL A 135 4.80 1.23 17.62
CA VAL A 135 6.18 1.63 17.28
C VAL A 135 6.54 1.17 15.88
N LEU A 136 6.32 -0.10 15.58
CA LEU A 136 6.57 -0.67 14.24
C LEU A 136 5.70 0.00 13.17
N ARG A 137 4.47 0.41 13.51
CA ARG A 137 3.59 1.16 12.61
C ARG A 137 4.16 2.53 12.29
N ALA A 138 4.63 3.27 13.29
CA ALA A 138 5.26 4.58 13.10
C ALA A 138 6.51 4.48 12.22
N ASP A 139 7.39 3.51 12.51
CA ASP A 139 8.60 3.25 11.70
C ASP A 139 8.25 2.96 10.24
N LEU A 140 7.18 2.21 9.98
CA LEU A 140 6.76 1.86 8.62
C LEU A 140 6.22 3.08 7.86
N TRP A 141 5.45 3.94 8.51
CA TRP A 141 4.98 5.20 7.94
C TRP A 141 6.12 6.18 7.64
N GLU A 142 7.15 6.24 8.49
CA GLU A 142 8.36 6.99 8.21
C GLU A 142 9.05 6.49 6.93
N GLN A 143 9.20 5.17 6.78
CA GLN A 143 9.75 4.56 5.56
C GLN A 143 8.91 4.90 4.32
N PHE A 144 7.57 4.88 4.40
CA PHE A 144 6.70 5.26 3.29
C PHE A 144 6.90 6.74 2.91
N THR A 145 7.03 7.60 3.91
CA THR A 145 7.29 9.02 3.69
C THR A 145 8.63 9.24 2.99
N ASP A 146 9.67 8.53 3.38
CA ASP A 146 10.99 8.61 2.74
C ASP A 146 10.98 8.08 1.31
N LEU A 147 10.24 7.00 1.04
CA LEU A 147 10.02 6.50 -0.32
C LEU A 147 9.31 7.53 -1.19
N ALA A 148 8.29 8.21 -0.67
CA ALA A 148 7.59 9.27 -1.39
C ALA A 148 8.50 10.48 -1.67
N ARG A 149 9.29 10.92 -0.67
CA ARG A 149 10.30 11.99 -0.84
C ARG A 149 11.36 11.62 -1.90
N ALA A 150 11.71 10.34 -2.00
CA ALA A 150 12.61 9.83 -3.04
C ALA A 150 11.96 9.74 -4.43
N GLY A 151 10.67 10.13 -4.57
CA GLY A 151 9.96 10.23 -5.85
C GLY A 151 9.02 9.06 -6.17
N ALA A 152 8.91 8.04 -5.31
CA ALA A 152 7.93 6.98 -5.48
C ALA A 152 6.50 7.50 -5.23
N THR A 153 5.52 6.99 -5.98
CA THR A 153 4.10 7.25 -5.68
C THR A 153 3.55 6.04 -4.92
N LEU A 154 2.86 6.27 -3.81
CA LEU A 154 2.31 5.22 -2.97
C LEU A 154 0.78 5.25 -2.99
N LEU A 155 0.15 4.09 -3.12
CA LEU A 155 -1.26 3.85 -2.85
C LEU A 155 -1.35 2.89 -1.68
N VAL A 156 -1.82 3.37 -0.53
CA VAL A 156 -1.87 2.61 0.73
C VAL A 156 -3.32 2.39 1.13
N SER A 157 -3.77 1.14 1.21
CA SER A 157 -5.09 0.87 1.79
C SER A 157 -5.01 0.75 3.31
N SER A 158 -6.02 1.27 3.99
CA SER A 158 -6.20 1.10 5.42
C SER A 158 -7.67 1.13 5.82
N HIS A 159 -8.00 0.51 6.94
CA HIS A 159 -9.28 0.68 7.62
C HIS A 159 -9.14 1.52 8.90
N VAL A 160 -7.91 1.98 9.22
CA VAL A 160 -7.59 2.82 10.37
C VAL A 160 -7.59 4.28 9.92
N MET A 161 -8.55 5.07 10.39
CA MET A 161 -8.72 6.45 9.93
C MET A 161 -7.59 7.38 10.37
N ASP A 162 -6.94 7.12 11.51
CA ASP A 162 -5.80 7.92 11.99
C ASP A 162 -4.60 7.85 11.03
N GLU A 163 -4.49 6.80 10.22
CA GLU A 163 -3.43 6.68 9.22
C GLU A 163 -3.60 7.64 8.04
N ALA A 164 -4.79 8.21 7.87
CA ALA A 164 -5.05 9.20 6.83
C ALA A 164 -4.19 10.46 6.97
N ASP A 165 -3.77 10.82 8.18
CA ASP A 165 -2.91 11.99 8.43
C ASP A 165 -1.51 11.87 7.78
N HIS A 166 -1.08 10.65 7.47
CA HIS A 166 0.17 10.41 6.74
C HIS A 166 0.02 10.56 5.21
N CYS A 167 -1.20 10.75 4.71
CA CYS A 167 -1.50 10.79 3.28
C CYS A 167 -1.71 12.22 2.79
N GLY A 168 -1.23 12.52 1.58
CA GLY A 168 -1.50 13.80 0.91
C GLY A 168 -2.90 13.85 0.29
N ASP A 169 -3.40 12.71 -0.20
CA ASP A 169 -4.71 12.55 -0.82
C ASP A 169 -5.44 11.35 -0.21
N LEU A 170 -6.75 11.41 -0.15
CA LEU A 170 -7.62 10.36 0.36
C LEU A 170 -8.68 9.94 -0.65
N LEU A 171 -8.79 8.65 -0.87
CA LEU A 171 -9.87 7.98 -1.59
C LEU A 171 -10.72 7.24 -0.55
N LEU A 172 -11.91 7.74 -0.26
CA LEU A 172 -12.80 7.15 0.74
C LEU A 172 -13.77 6.18 0.06
N MET A 173 -13.75 4.92 0.50
CA MET A 173 -14.60 3.87 -0.06
C MET A 173 -15.63 3.34 0.93
N ARG A 174 -16.81 3.00 0.40
CA ARG A 174 -17.85 2.27 1.10
C ARG A 174 -18.70 1.45 0.14
N ASP A 175 -19.01 0.21 0.49
CA ASP A 175 -19.92 -0.69 -0.25
C ASP A 175 -19.61 -0.76 -1.76
N GLY A 176 -18.32 -0.83 -2.11
CA GLY A 176 -17.82 -0.90 -3.50
C GLY A 176 -17.80 0.44 -4.24
N HIS A 177 -18.18 1.54 -3.59
CA HIS A 177 -18.24 2.87 -4.21
C HIS A 177 -17.18 3.81 -3.63
N LEU A 178 -16.64 4.68 -4.49
CA LEU A 178 -15.85 5.83 -4.06
C LEU A 178 -16.84 6.91 -3.57
N VAL A 179 -16.80 7.22 -2.28
CA VAL A 179 -17.70 8.20 -1.67
C VAL A 179 -17.10 9.60 -1.62
N ALA A 180 -15.76 9.73 -1.60
CA ALA A 180 -15.07 11.01 -1.69
C ALA A 180 -13.63 10.83 -2.19
N HIS A 181 -13.12 11.87 -2.87
CA HIS A 181 -11.71 12.11 -3.14
C HIS A 181 -11.36 13.48 -2.55
N THR A 182 -10.48 13.53 -1.58
CA THR A 182 -10.22 14.72 -0.76
C THR A 182 -8.82 14.67 -0.16
N THR A 183 -8.46 15.66 0.67
CA THR A 183 -7.26 15.63 1.53
C THR A 183 -7.68 15.54 3.00
N PRO A 184 -6.79 15.15 3.93
CA PRO A 184 -7.09 15.14 5.35
C PRO A 184 -7.58 16.50 5.87
N THR A 185 -6.95 17.58 5.43
CA THR A 185 -7.34 18.95 5.80
C THR A 185 -8.72 19.32 5.28
N GLN A 186 -8.96 19.13 3.98
CA GLN A 186 -10.24 19.43 3.35
C GLN A 186 -11.37 18.61 3.96
N LEU A 187 -11.12 17.34 4.28
CA LEU A 187 -12.09 16.46 4.91
C LEU A 187 -12.56 17.01 6.28
N ARG A 188 -11.62 17.53 7.10
CA ARG A 188 -11.94 18.17 8.38
C ARG A 188 -12.72 19.48 8.19
N GLU A 189 -12.30 20.31 7.24
CA GLU A 189 -12.96 21.58 6.92
C GLU A 189 -14.40 21.37 6.45
N ASP A 190 -14.62 20.47 5.50
CA ASP A 190 -15.94 20.20 4.91
C ASP A 190 -16.95 19.63 5.91
N THR A 191 -16.45 18.91 6.93
CA THR A 191 -17.30 18.24 7.92
C THR A 191 -17.40 18.99 9.24
N GLY A 192 -16.48 19.93 9.50
CA GLY A 192 -16.35 20.61 10.79
C GLY A 192 -15.86 19.70 11.93
N CYS A 193 -15.34 18.50 11.59
CA CYS A 193 -14.85 17.53 12.56
C CYS A 193 -13.33 17.66 12.74
N THR A 194 -12.85 17.47 13.98
CA THR A 194 -11.42 17.42 14.29
C THR A 194 -10.82 16.04 14.01
N SER A 195 -11.56 14.98 14.30
CA SER A 195 -11.20 13.60 14.06
C SER A 195 -11.53 13.19 12.62
N LEU A 196 -10.61 12.49 11.94
CA LEU A 196 -10.86 11.95 10.61
C LEU A 196 -11.89 10.81 10.61
N GLU A 197 -11.99 10.08 11.72
CA GLU A 197 -13.03 9.07 11.91
C GLU A 197 -14.44 9.70 11.93
N ASP A 198 -14.63 10.75 12.71
CA ASP A 198 -15.91 11.48 12.77
C ASP A 198 -16.23 12.14 11.42
N ALA A 199 -15.22 12.70 10.75
CA ALA A 199 -15.37 13.30 9.44
C ALA A 199 -15.80 12.26 8.39
N PHE A 200 -15.22 11.07 8.38
CA PHE A 200 -15.62 9.96 7.53
C PHE A 200 -17.05 9.52 7.81
N LEU A 201 -17.43 9.35 9.09
CA LEU A 201 -18.79 8.99 9.48
C LEU A 201 -19.82 10.05 9.05
N SER A 202 -19.45 11.34 9.11
CA SER A 202 -20.27 12.44 8.62
C SER A 202 -20.55 12.34 7.12
N ILE A 203 -19.49 12.13 6.29
CA ILE A 203 -19.65 11.95 4.84
C ILE A 203 -20.57 10.77 4.52
N ILE A 204 -20.38 9.65 5.21
CA ILE A 204 -21.20 8.47 4.99
C ILE A 204 -22.68 8.76 5.29
N LYS A 205 -23.00 9.41 6.42
CA LYS A 205 -24.38 9.77 6.76
C LYS A 205 -25.02 10.69 5.72
N HIS A 206 -24.25 11.62 5.15
CA HIS A 206 -24.73 12.51 4.10
C HIS A 206 -24.94 11.78 2.75
N SER A 207 -24.04 10.87 2.38
CA SER A 207 -24.18 10.10 1.14
C SER A 207 -25.40 9.17 1.16
N MET A 208 -25.69 8.55 2.32
CA MET A 208 -26.89 7.69 2.48
C MET A 208 -28.20 8.47 2.36
N ARG A 209 -28.25 9.71 2.88
CA ARG A 209 -29.43 10.56 2.74
C ARG A 209 -29.71 10.98 1.30
N ARG A 210 -28.65 11.15 0.47
CA ARG A 210 -28.79 11.49 -0.96
C ARG A 210 -29.23 10.32 -1.83
N GLN A 211 -29.01 9.08 -1.39
CA GLN A 211 -29.45 7.87 -2.12
C GLN A 211 -30.87 7.43 -1.74
N ALA A 212 -31.40 7.91 -0.60
CA ALA A 212 -32.72 7.55 -0.09
C ALA A 212 -33.83 8.58 -0.45
N GLY A 213 -33.50 9.68 -1.12
CA GLY A 213 -34.42 10.70 -1.62
C GLY A 213 -34.37 10.80 -3.13
#